data_236065c05aa36bd5c14907b740c470f6
#
_entry.id   236065c05aa36bd5c14907b740c470f6
#
_cell.length_a   1.000
_cell.length_b   1.000
_cell.length_c   1.000
_cell.angle_alpha   90.00
_cell.angle_beta   90.00
_cell.angle_gamma   90.00
#
_symmetry.space_group_name_H-M   'P 1'
#
loop_
_entity.id
_entity.type
_entity.pdbx_description
1 polymer ?
#
loop_
_entity_poly.entity_id
_entity_poly.type
_entity_poly.pdbx_seq_one_letter_code
_entity_poly.pdbx_strand_id
1 'polypeptide(L)'
;MSNQEVELVIIGSGPAGYTAAVYAARAGLAPVVLAGSVTAGGALMTTTEVENFPGFVDGVQGPELMESMRAQAERFGASILLDDAVLVDLDGPVKTVETGSGETFHARAVILTMGSAYRKLGIADEERLTGRGVSWCATCDGFFFREQEIVVVGGGDSAMEEALFLTRFASKVTVVHRRGEFRASKIMAQRVLDHPKIEVVWNSEVAGLIGAEKVEAVSLRNTVTGAERKLPVTGVFVAIGHDPRSEIVTGLVDTDADGYVLVEHPSTRTNLAGVFAAGDLVDHTYRQAITAAGTGCAAAQDAQHYLAALDEAAPALTATEEVFA
;
A
#
# COMPACT_ATOMS: atom_id res chain seq x y z
N MET A 1 25.43 19.29 -0.80
CA MET A 1 24.00 19.22 -1.05
C MET A 1 23.79 19.68 -2.48
N SER A 2 23.35 18.81 -3.37
CA SER A 2 22.98 19.19 -4.74
C SER A 2 21.53 19.63 -4.73
N ASN A 3 21.24 20.83 -5.24
CA ASN A 3 19.87 21.29 -5.47
C ASN A 3 19.53 21.01 -6.92
N GLN A 4 18.45 20.29 -7.16
CA GLN A 4 18.00 19.93 -8.50
C GLN A 4 16.57 20.46 -8.73
N GLU A 5 16.41 21.21 -9.84
CA GLU A 5 15.08 21.62 -10.30
C GLU A 5 14.52 20.53 -11.21
N VAL A 6 13.31 20.06 -10.91
CA VAL A 6 12.63 19.00 -11.65
C VAL A 6 11.15 19.32 -11.85
N GLU A 7 10.56 18.77 -12.90
CA GLU A 7 9.11 18.95 -13.14
C GLU A 7 8.27 18.19 -12.11
N LEU A 8 8.67 16.95 -11.82
CA LEU A 8 7.87 16.01 -11.04
C LEU A 8 8.74 15.12 -10.16
N VAL A 9 8.40 15.05 -8.86
CA VAL A 9 8.91 14.03 -7.94
C VAL A 9 7.80 13.05 -7.59
N ILE A 10 8.11 11.76 -7.60
CA ILE A 10 7.22 10.67 -7.17
C ILE A 10 7.85 10.04 -5.92
N ILE A 11 7.13 10.05 -4.81
CA ILE A 11 7.60 9.47 -3.54
C ILE A 11 6.95 8.11 -3.36
N GLY A 12 7.75 7.04 -3.45
CA GLY A 12 7.32 5.66 -3.37
C GLY A 12 7.40 4.91 -4.70
N SER A 13 7.66 3.61 -4.62
CA SER A 13 8.01 2.73 -5.75
C SER A 13 7.13 1.49 -5.87
N GLY A 14 6.00 1.44 -5.16
CA GLY A 14 5.01 0.38 -5.35
C GLY A 14 4.35 0.44 -6.73
N PRO A 15 3.36 -0.41 -7.02
CA PRO A 15 2.65 -0.41 -8.30
C PRO A 15 2.09 0.96 -8.69
N ALA A 16 1.65 1.78 -7.73
CA ALA A 16 1.21 3.15 -7.98
C ALA A 16 2.35 4.03 -8.46
N GLY A 17 3.50 4.02 -7.75
CA GLY A 17 4.65 4.87 -8.05
C GLY A 17 5.28 4.56 -9.41
N TYR A 18 5.57 3.29 -9.68
CA TYR A 18 6.14 2.92 -10.99
C TYR A 18 5.15 3.13 -12.14
N THR A 19 3.85 2.89 -11.94
CA THR A 19 2.86 3.23 -12.97
C THR A 19 2.80 4.73 -13.21
N ALA A 20 2.79 5.54 -12.15
CA ALA A 20 2.85 7.00 -12.30
C ALA A 20 4.10 7.43 -13.07
N ALA A 21 5.26 6.84 -12.77
CA ALA A 21 6.51 7.12 -13.46
C ALA A 21 6.47 6.77 -14.95
N VAL A 22 5.89 5.60 -15.31
CA VAL A 22 5.70 5.19 -16.72
C VAL A 22 4.85 6.22 -17.47
N TYR A 23 3.71 6.61 -16.91
CA TYR A 23 2.79 7.53 -17.59
C TYR A 23 3.35 8.95 -17.68
N ALA A 24 3.96 9.46 -16.62
CA ALA A 24 4.59 10.77 -16.60
C ALA A 24 5.77 10.85 -17.60
N ALA A 25 6.65 9.85 -17.61
CA ALA A 25 7.78 9.81 -18.54
C ALA A 25 7.30 9.74 -20.01
N ARG A 26 6.26 8.95 -20.30
CA ARG A 26 5.66 8.90 -21.63
C ARG A 26 4.97 10.19 -22.05
N ALA A 27 4.54 11.00 -21.11
CA ALA A 27 3.99 12.34 -21.37
C ALA A 27 5.07 13.40 -21.61
N GLY A 28 6.35 13.03 -21.60
CA GLY A 28 7.48 13.93 -21.80
C GLY A 28 7.98 14.59 -20.52
N LEU A 29 7.40 14.31 -19.38
CA LEU A 29 7.96 14.66 -18.08
C LEU A 29 9.14 13.75 -17.78
N ALA A 30 10.14 14.25 -17.09
CA ALA A 30 11.29 13.48 -16.63
C ALA A 30 11.17 13.24 -15.11
N PRO A 31 10.29 12.32 -14.65
CA PRO A 31 10.01 12.17 -13.24
C PRO A 31 11.20 11.59 -12.50
N VAL A 32 11.45 12.12 -11.30
CA VAL A 32 12.36 11.53 -10.33
C VAL A 32 11.52 10.72 -9.34
N VAL A 33 11.85 9.43 -9.19
CA VAL A 33 11.18 8.52 -8.25
C VAL A 33 12.10 8.25 -7.07
N LEU A 34 11.65 8.59 -5.87
CA LEU A 34 12.31 8.20 -4.61
C LEU A 34 11.75 6.85 -4.20
N ALA A 35 12.53 5.80 -4.48
CA ALA A 35 12.06 4.43 -4.45
C ALA A 35 12.16 3.74 -3.08
N GLY A 36 12.83 4.39 -2.14
CA GLY A 36 13.18 3.83 -0.83
C GLY A 36 14.57 3.19 -0.81
N SER A 37 15.28 3.36 0.29
CA SER A 37 16.67 2.91 0.45
C SER A 37 16.81 1.42 0.78
N VAL A 38 15.77 0.82 1.41
CA VAL A 38 15.81 -0.57 1.90
C VAL A 38 15.04 -1.53 0.99
N THR A 39 13.84 -1.15 0.56
CA THR A 39 12.97 -2.03 -0.21
C THR A 39 12.26 -1.24 -1.31
N ALA A 40 12.95 -1.03 -2.42
CA ALA A 40 12.34 -0.46 -3.62
C ALA A 40 11.36 -1.48 -4.24
N GLY A 41 10.14 -1.04 -4.61
CA GLY A 41 9.08 -1.91 -5.18
C GLY A 41 7.88 -2.12 -4.24
N GLY A 42 7.96 -1.67 -2.98
CA GLY A 42 6.84 -1.69 -2.04
C GLY A 42 6.45 -3.10 -1.57
N ALA A 43 5.18 -3.29 -1.20
CA ALA A 43 4.70 -4.51 -0.55
C ALA A 43 4.88 -5.80 -1.39
N LEU A 44 4.88 -5.70 -2.73
CA LEU A 44 5.06 -6.87 -3.60
C LEU A 44 6.47 -7.46 -3.55
N MET A 45 7.46 -6.71 -3.05
CA MET A 45 8.82 -7.24 -2.88
C MET A 45 8.91 -8.32 -1.79
N THR A 46 7.96 -8.35 -0.89
CA THR A 46 7.90 -9.33 0.22
C THR A 46 6.82 -10.39 0.03
N THR A 47 6.11 -10.39 -1.11
CA THR A 47 5.14 -11.42 -1.45
C THR A 47 5.76 -12.50 -2.34
N THR A 48 5.05 -13.60 -2.49
CA THR A 48 5.44 -14.72 -3.35
C THR A 48 4.80 -14.54 -4.74
N GLU A 49 3.95 -15.45 -5.12
CA GLU A 49 3.27 -15.45 -6.42
C GLU A 49 2.07 -14.48 -6.42
N VAL A 50 1.96 -13.69 -7.47
CA VAL A 50 0.85 -12.76 -7.74
C VAL A 50 0.05 -13.33 -8.90
N GLU A 51 -1.09 -13.94 -8.60
CA GLU A 51 -1.96 -14.58 -9.61
C GLU A 51 -3.07 -13.65 -10.12
N ASN A 52 -3.29 -12.52 -9.46
CA ASN A 52 -4.41 -11.63 -9.69
C ASN A 52 -4.04 -10.29 -10.36
N PHE A 53 -2.81 -10.16 -10.86
CA PHE A 53 -2.44 -9.02 -11.71
C PHE A 53 -2.69 -9.39 -13.18
N PRO A 54 -3.61 -8.70 -13.90
CA PRO A 54 -3.97 -9.08 -15.26
C PRO A 54 -2.79 -9.03 -16.23
N GLY A 55 -2.73 -10.02 -17.14
CA GLY A 55 -1.68 -10.14 -18.15
C GLY A 55 -0.68 -11.28 -17.88
N PHE A 56 -0.72 -11.90 -16.71
CA PHE A 56 0.13 -13.04 -16.34
C PHE A 56 -0.75 -14.27 -16.11
N VAL A 57 -0.88 -15.11 -17.13
CA VAL A 57 -1.78 -16.28 -17.12
C VAL A 57 -1.38 -17.30 -16.06
N ASP A 58 -0.09 -17.49 -15.88
CA ASP A 58 0.49 -18.46 -14.94
C ASP A 58 0.95 -17.78 -13.62
N GLY A 59 0.49 -16.55 -13.35
CA GLY A 59 1.01 -15.73 -12.24
C GLY A 59 2.39 -15.15 -12.53
N VAL A 60 2.90 -14.38 -11.60
CA VAL A 60 4.23 -13.77 -11.63
C VAL A 60 4.76 -13.60 -10.20
N GLN A 61 6.05 -13.77 -9.99
CA GLN A 61 6.62 -13.46 -8.66
C GLN A 61 6.54 -11.96 -8.38
N GLY A 62 6.13 -11.58 -7.16
CA GLY A 62 5.97 -10.17 -6.79
C GLY A 62 7.21 -9.32 -7.10
N PRO A 63 8.44 -9.72 -6.69
CA PRO A 63 9.67 -9.02 -7.04
C PRO A 63 9.91 -8.90 -8.55
N GLU A 64 9.60 -9.94 -9.34
CA GLU A 64 9.75 -9.94 -10.79
C GLU A 64 8.80 -8.93 -11.46
N LEU A 65 7.55 -8.87 -10.99
CA LEU A 65 6.59 -7.87 -11.45
C LEU A 65 7.11 -6.45 -11.18
N MET A 66 7.62 -6.19 -9.98
CA MET A 66 8.10 -4.87 -9.60
C MET A 66 9.36 -4.47 -10.37
N GLU A 67 10.29 -5.40 -10.62
CA GLU A 67 11.46 -5.13 -11.44
C GLU A 67 11.08 -4.85 -12.90
N SER A 68 10.08 -5.57 -13.43
CA SER A 68 9.53 -5.30 -14.77
C SER A 68 8.90 -3.92 -14.88
N MET A 69 8.14 -3.49 -13.86
CA MET A 69 7.53 -2.15 -13.82
C MET A 69 8.59 -1.06 -13.69
N ARG A 70 9.63 -1.28 -12.87
CA ARG A 70 10.79 -0.40 -12.73
C ARG A 70 11.50 -0.22 -14.07
N ALA A 71 11.91 -1.33 -14.70
CA ALA A 71 12.61 -1.30 -15.99
C ALA A 71 11.77 -0.62 -17.08
N GLN A 72 10.44 -0.77 -17.04
CA GLN A 72 9.54 -0.07 -17.94
C GLN A 72 9.56 1.46 -17.72
N ALA A 73 9.57 1.92 -16.47
CA ALA A 73 9.66 3.35 -16.15
C ALA A 73 11.00 3.95 -16.58
N GLU A 74 12.10 3.28 -16.28
CA GLU A 74 13.47 3.68 -16.68
C GLU A 74 13.62 3.73 -18.21
N ARG A 75 13.05 2.77 -18.93
CA ARG A 75 13.04 2.74 -20.40
C ARG A 75 12.41 3.99 -21.02
N PHE A 76 11.41 4.59 -20.36
CA PHE A 76 10.76 5.82 -20.82
C PHE A 76 11.43 7.09 -20.30
N GLY A 77 12.49 6.98 -19.49
CA GLY A 77 13.27 8.12 -19.02
C GLY A 77 12.97 8.59 -17.60
N ALA A 78 12.26 7.78 -16.79
CA ALA A 78 12.16 8.06 -15.36
C ALA A 78 13.52 7.81 -14.67
N SER A 79 13.89 8.71 -13.75
CA SER A 79 15.06 8.54 -12.89
C SER A 79 14.64 7.87 -11.59
N ILE A 80 15.14 6.67 -11.33
CA ILE A 80 14.80 5.90 -10.11
C ILE A 80 15.96 5.99 -9.13
N LEU A 81 15.71 6.61 -7.98
CA LEU A 81 16.70 6.78 -6.91
C LEU A 81 16.37 5.85 -5.74
N LEU A 82 17.35 5.04 -5.34
CA LEU A 82 17.24 4.15 -4.16
C LEU A 82 17.52 4.94 -2.88
N ASP A 83 16.64 5.89 -2.60
CA ASP A 83 16.74 6.79 -1.46
C ASP A 83 15.35 7.08 -0.89
N ASP A 84 15.31 7.50 0.37
CA ASP A 84 14.08 7.85 1.08
C ASP A 84 13.86 9.37 1.05
N ALA A 85 12.63 9.82 0.85
CA ALA A 85 12.24 11.17 1.21
C ALA A 85 12.21 11.28 2.75
N VAL A 86 12.94 12.22 3.32
CA VAL A 86 13.05 12.39 4.79
C VAL A 86 12.41 13.67 5.29
N LEU A 87 12.31 14.68 4.42
CA LEU A 87 11.63 15.93 4.72
C LEU A 87 10.99 16.47 3.45
N VAL A 88 9.79 17.04 3.60
CA VAL A 88 9.08 17.68 2.49
C VAL A 88 8.52 19.05 2.93
N ASP A 89 8.58 20.00 2.02
CA ASP A 89 7.80 21.24 2.07
C ASP A 89 6.94 21.28 0.81
N LEU A 90 5.63 21.12 0.99
CA LEU A 90 4.67 20.97 -0.12
C LEU A 90 3.82 22.22 -0.35
N ASP A 91 4.05 23.28 0.41
CA ASP A 91 3.33 24.54 0.24
C ASP A 91 3.91 25.39 -0.93
N GLY A 92 3.10 26.30 -1.43
CA GLY A 92 3.52 27.21 -2.49
C GLY A 92 3.71 26.57 -3.87
N PRO A 93 4.25 27.32 -4.84
CA PRO A 93 4.39 26.89 -6.25
C PRO A 93 5.55 25.92 -6.49
N VAL A 94 6.57 25.93 -5.66
CA VAL A 94 7.74 25.04 -5.72
C VAL A 94 7.72 24.14 -4.49
N LYS A 95 7.72 22.83 -4.73
CA LYS A 95 7.73 21.79 -3.68
C LYS A 95 9.17 21.39 -3.41
N THR A 96 9.54 21.28 -2.15
CA THR A 96 10.88 20.84 -1.77
C THR A 96 10.81 19.44 -1.18
N VAL A 97 11.67 18.55 -1.66
CA VAL A 97 11.80 17.17 -1.15
C VAL A 97 13.28 16.92 -0.86
N GLU A 98 13.59 16.63 0.41
CA GLU A 98 14.94 16.28 0.85
C GLU A 98 15.06 14.77 1.02
N THR A 99 16.18 14.22 0.58
CA THR A 99 16.45 12.77 0.66
C THR A 99 17.39 12.43 1.80
N GLY A 100 17.40 11.15 2.20
CA GLY A 100 18.28 10.63 3.25
C GLY A 100 19.76 10.77 2.94
N SER A 101 20.16 10.78 1.66
CA SER A 101 21.55 11.05 1.22
C SER A 101 21.93 12.54 1.23
N GLY A 102 20.95 13.43 1.46
CA GLY A 102 21.16 14.88 1.53
C GLY A 102 21.03 15.59 0.18
N GLU A 103 20.40 14.98 -0.82
CA GLU A 103 19.99 15.67 -2.04
C GLU A 103 18.67 16.41 -1.81
N THR A 104 18.49 17.54 -2.49
CA THR A 104 17.26 18.33 -2.41
C THR A 104 16.70 18.54 -3.82
N PHE A 105 15.42 18.18 -3.99
CA PHE A 105 14.67 18.38 -5.21
C PHE A 105 13.68 19.53 -5.04
N HIS A 106 13.71 20.47 -6.00
CA HIS A 106 12.71 21.53 -6.14
C HIS A 106 11.79 21.16 -7.30
N ALA A 107 10.58 20.70 -6.99
CA ALA A 107 9.63 20.17 -7.94
C ALA A 107 8.44 21.12 -8.14
N ARG A 108 7.90 21.16 -9.37
CA ARG A 108 6.65 21.87 -9.66
C ARG A 108 5.42 21.05 -9.23
N ALA A 109 5.56 19.70 -9.24
CA ALA A 109 4.52 18.79 -8.77
C ALA A 109 5.13 17.61 -8.00
N VAL A 110 4.33 17.03 -7.08
CA VAL A 110 4.70 15.84 -6.31
C VAL A 110 3.55 14.84 -6.33
N ILE A 111 3.87 13.54 -6.55
CA ILE A 111 2.93 12.44 -6.41
C ILE A 111 3.34 11.58 -5.20
N LEU A 112 2.43 11.44 -4.25
CA LEU A 112 2.59 10.66 -3.03
C LEU A 112 2.07 9.23 -3.26
N THR A 113 2.96 8.23 -3.21
CA THR A 113 2.65 6.81 -3.46
C THR A 113 3.30 5.88 -2.45
N MET A 114 3.49 6.35 -1.21
CA MET A 114 4.22 5.62 -0.15
C MET A 114 3.51 4.35 0.33
N GLY A 115 2.24 4.16 -0.08
CA GLY A 115 1.46 2.98 0.25
C GLY A 115 1.05 2.88 1.71
N SER A 116 0.77 1.65 2.17
CA SER A 116 0.43 1.35 3.55
C SER A 116 1.21 0.15 4.07
N ALA A 117 1.33 0.04 5.38
CA ALA A 117 1.93 -1.10 6.06
C ALA A 117 0.82 -1.94 6.73
N TYR A 118 0.93 -3.25 6.68
CA TYR A 118 0.09 -4.13 7.47
C TYR A 118 0.43 -4.00 8.95
N ARG A 119 -0.60 -3.92 9.79
CA ARG A 119 -0.41 -4.05 11.25
C ARG A 119 -0.02 -5.47 11.57
N LYS A 120 1.15 -5.64 12.18
CA LYS A 120 1.66 -6.93 12.62
C LYS A 120 1.12 -7.29 14.01
N LEU A 121 1.06 -8.58 14.31
CA LEU A 121 0.75 -9.06 15.66
C LEU A 121 1.89 -8.75 16.63
N GLY A 122 3.11 -8.58 16.12
CA GLY A 122 4.30 -8.30 16.92
C GLY A 122 4.78 -9.52 17.72
N ILE A 123 4.51 -10.73 17.23
CA ILE A 123 4.90 -11.98 17.86
C ILE A 123 6.10 -12.62 17.17
N ALA A 124 6.80 -13.48 17.90
CA ALA A 124 7.93 -14.22 17.34
C ALA A 124 7.51 -15.06 16.11
N ASP A 125 8.44 -15.21 15.17
CA ASP A 125 8.28 -15.98 13.93
C ASP A 125 7.26 -15.43 12.92
N GLU A 126 6.57 -14.33 13.20
CA GLU A 126 5.60 -13.75 12.28
C GLU A 126 6.24 -13.43 10.92
N GLU A 127 7.41 -12.77 10.92
CA GLU A 127 8.14 -12.46 9.69
C GLU A 127 8.68 -13.71 8.99
N ARG A 128 9.24 -14.65 9.74
CA ARG A 128 9.80 -15.89 9.20
C ARG A 128 8.75 -16.76 8.50
N LEU A 129 7.52 -16.72 9.00
CA LEU A 129 6.39 -17.51 8.48
C LEU A 129 5.50 -16.73 7.50
N THR A 130 5.84 -15.49 7.18
CA THR A 130 5.19 -14.71 6.12
C THR A 130 5.29 -15.45 4.79
N GLY A 131 4.15 -15.62 4.09
CA GLY A 131 4.04 -16.43 2.87
C GLY A 131 4.20 -17.94 3.08
N ARG A 132 4.38 -18.37 4.35
CA ARG A 132 4.49 -19.78 4.75
C ARG A 132 3.40 -20.17 5.76
N GLY A 133 2.23 -19.57 5.59
CA GLY A 133 1.06 -19.76 6.44
C GLY A 133 0.62 -18.49 7.16
N VAL A 134 1.44 -17.43 7.22
CA VAL A 134 1.00 -16.11 7.69
C VAL A 134 0.72 -15.22 6.49
N SER A 135 -0.46 -14.60 6.45
CA SER A 135 -0.91 -13.70 5.40
C SER A 135 -1.67 -12.49 5.97
N TRP A 136 -1.68 -11.39 5.24
CA TRP A 136 -2.48 -10.19 5.51
C TRP A 136 -3.49 -9.89 4.39
N CYS A 137 -3.65 -10.79 3.41
CA CYS A 137 -4.52 -10.59 2.26
C CYS A 137 -5.31 -11.86 1.94
N ALA A 138 -6.55 -11.92 2.36
CA ALA A 138 -7.43 -13.06 2.09
C ALA A 138 -7.69 -13.26 0.58
N THR A 139 -7.83 -12.16 -0.16
CA THR A 139 -8.08 -12.20 -1.61
C THR A 139 -6.86 -12.62 -2.42
N CYS A 140 -5.64 -12.41 -1.88
CA CYS A 140 -4.41 -12.83 -2.52
C CYS A 140 -4.13 -14.32 -2.27
N ASP A 141 -4.22 -14.74 -1.00
CA ASP A 141 -3.66 -16.02 -0.55
C ASP A 141 -4.71 -17.09 -0.23
N GLY A 142 -6.00 -16.71 -0.16
CA GLY A 142 -7.06 -17.62 0.28
C GLY A 142 -7.18 -18.91 -0.53
N PHE A 143 -6.85 -18.84 -1.83
CA PHE A 143 -6.86 -20.00 -2.72
C PHE A 143 -5.89 -21.09 -2.29
N PHE A 144 -4.72 -20.76 -1.74
CA PHE A 144 -3.69 -21.73 -1.32
C PHE A 144 -4.11 -22.53 -0.07
N PHE A 145 -5.18 -22.13 0.63
CA PHE A 145 -5.69 -22.78 1.85
C PHE A 145 -6.95 -23.61 1.61
N ARG A 146 -7.12 -24.16 0.40
CA ARG A 146 -8.27 -25.03 0.08
C ARG A 146 -8.29 -26.25 0.99
N GLU A 147 -9.50 -26.57 1.52
CA GLU A 147 -9.77 -27.71 2.41
C GLU A 147 -8.91 -27.73 3.69
N GLN A 148 -8.35 -26.57 4.07
CA GLN A 148 -7.51 -26.46 5.26
C GLN A 148 -8.25 -25.70 6.38
N GLU A 149 -7.80 -25.92 7.61
CA GLU A 149 -8.26 -25.15 8.79
C GLU A 149 -7.34 -23.95 8.99
N ILE A 150 -7.94 -22.76 9.11
CA ILE A 150 -7.22 -21.50 9.19
C ILE A 150 -7.77 -20.61 10.30
N VAL A 151 -6.97 -19.63 10.69
CA VAL A 151 -7.34 -18.57 11.65
C VAL A 151 -7.44 -17.23 10.93
N VAL A 152 -8.43 -16.42 11.28
CA VAL A 152 -8.49 -14.99 11.01
C VAL A 152 -8.38 -14.22 12.32
N VAL A 153 -7.40 -13.34 12.43
CA VAL A 153 -7.19 -12.52 13.63
C VAL A 153 -7.76 -11.13 13.39
N GLY A 154 -8.78 -10.77 14.13
CA GLY A 154 -9.39 -9.45 13.98
C GLY A 154 -10.80 -9.37 14.55
N GLY A 155 -11.49 -8.25 14.36
CA GLY A 155 -12.85 -8.06 14.87
C GLY A 155 -13.53 -6.78 14.36
N GLY A 156 -13.00 -6.15 13.32
CA GLY A 156 -13.64 -5.10 12.54
C GLY A 156 -14.28 -5.66 11.27
N ASP A 157 -14.90 -4.79 10.47
CA ASP A 157 -15.59 -5.18 9.22
C ASP A 157 -14.65 -5.93 8.27
N SER A 158 -13.42 -5.46 8.08
CA SER A 158 -12.42 -6.14 7.23
C SER A 158 -12.16 -7.59 7.67
N ALA A 159 -12.05 -7.85 8.98
CA ALA A 159 -11.86 -9.21 9.48
C ALA A 159 -13.08 -10.11 9.23
N MET A 160 -14.30 -9.55 9.28
CA MET A 160 -15.53 -10.27 8.97
C MET A 160 -15.62 -10.58 7.47
N GLU A 161 -15.29 -9.63 6.61
CA GLU A 161 -15.25 -9.80 5.16
C GLU A 161 -14.24 -10.86 4.75
N GLU A 162 -13.03 -10.79 5.29
CA GLU A 162 -11.97 -11.77 5.03
C GLU A 162 -12.36 -13.17 5.53
N ALA A 163 -12.91 -13.28 6.74
CA ALA A 163 -13.37 -14.56 7.27
C ALA A 163 -14.45 -15.20 6.39
N LEU A 164 -15.45 -14.42 5.97
CA LEU A 164 -16.50 -14.88 5.05
C LEU A 164 -15.94 -15.26 3.67
N PHE A 165 -15.02 -14.47 3.13
CA PHE A 165 -14.37 -14.77 1.85
C PHE A 165 -13.63 -16.10 1.90
N LEU A 166 -12.83 -16.32 2.94
CA LEU A 166 -12.01 -17.51 3.14
C LEU A 166 -12.82 -18.79 3.30
N THR A 167 -14.09 -18.72 3.73
CA THR A 167 -14.98 -19.92 3.79
C THR A 167 -15.23 -20.56 2.43
N ARG A 168 -14.96 -19.84 1.33
CA ARG A 168 -15.07 -20.36 -0.05
C ARG A 168 -14.00 -21.42 -0.32
N PHE A 169 -12.89 -21.35 0.37
CA PHE A 169 -11.71 -22.22 0.18
C PHE A 169 -11.51 -23.14 1.38
N ALA A 170 -11.39 -22.57 2.56
CA ALA A 170 -11.08 -23.31 3.77
C ALA A 170 -12.19 -24.31 4.16
N SER A 171 -11.80 -25.42 4.78
CA SER A 171 -12.73 -26.35 5.43
C SER A 171 -13.31 -25.75 6.69
N LYS A 172 -12.51 -24.98 7.45
CA LYS A 172 -12.90 -24.27 8.66
C LYS A 172 -12.13 -22.97 8.83
N VAL A 173 -12.81 -21.91 9.26
CA VAL A 173 -12.22 -20.63 9.61
C VAL A 173 -12.48 -20.36 11.09
N THR A 174 -11.42 -20.14 11.87
CA THR A 174 -11.52 -19.72 13.27
C THR A 174 -11.21 -18.26 13.41
N VAL A 175 -12.21 -17.43 13.76
CA VAL A 175 -11.98 -16.01 14.03
C VAL A 175 -11.52 -15.85 15.48
N VAL A 176 -10.31 -15.33 15.67
CA VAL A 176 -9.74 -15.04 16.99
C VAL A 176 -9.88 -13.56 17.28
N HIS A 177 -10.64 -13.23 18.34
CA HIS A 177 -10.86 -11.85 18.75
C HIS A 177 -10.53 -11.63 20.21
N ARG A 178 -9.76 -10.55 20.49
CA ARG A 178 -9.25 -10.24 21.83
C ARG A 178 -10.30 -9.73 22.83
N ARG A 179 -11.54 -9.47 22.39
CA ARG A 179 -12.67 -9.00 23.21
C ARG A 179 -13.82 -9.98 23.16
N GLY A 180 -14.87 -9.76 23.98
CA GLY A 180 -16.08 -10.56 24.01
C GLY A 180 -17.12 -10.19 22.94
N GLU A 181 -16.87 -9.16 22.14
CA GLU A 181 -17.76 -8.71 21.07
C GLU A 181 -16.96 -8.09 19.91
N PHE A 182 -17.49 -8.18 18.69
CA PHE A 182 -16.89 -7.55 17.51
C PHE A 182 -17.11 -6.03 17.50
N ARG A 183 -16.18 -5.31 16.87
CA ARG A 183 -16.35 -3.87 16.51
C ARG A 183 -17.01 -3.69 15.15
N ALA A 184 -17.15 -4.75 14.40
CA ALA A 184 -17.75 -4.77 13.07
C ALA A 184 -19.21 -4.32 13.12
N SER A 185 -19.75 -3.91 11.97
CA SER A 185 -21.17 -3.64 11.80
C SER A 185 -22.00 -4.86 12.21
N LYS A 186 -23.16 -4.64 12.81
CA LYS A 186 -24.01 -5.72 13.31
C LYS A 186 -24.36 -6.75 12.24
N ILE A 187 -24.56 -6.29 11.01
CA ILE A 187 -24.88 -7.15 9.87
C ILE A 187 -23.70 -8.08 9.55
N MET A 188 -22.48 -7.57 9.49
CA MET A 188 -21.31 -8.38 9.20
C MET A 188 -20.96 -9.33 10.33
N ALA A 189 -21.05 -8.85 11.58
CA ALA A 189 -20.88 -9.69 12.76
C ALA A 189 -21.87 -10.87 12.76
N GLN A 190 -23.14 -10.62 12.49
CA GLN A 190 -24.18 -11.65 12.45
C GLN A 190 -23.93 -12.69 11.35
N ARG A 191 -23.51 -12.26 10.14
CA ARG A 191 -23.17 -13.17 9.04
C ARG A 191 -22.02 -14.13 9.42
N VAL A 192 -21.03 -13.64 10.13
CA VAL A 192 -19.91 -14.46 10.62
C VAL A 192 -20.39 -15.45 11.70
N LEU A 193 -21.20 -14.99 12.66
CA LEU A 193 -21.74 -15.83 13.74
C LEU A 193 -22.66 -16.96 13.23
N ASP A 194 -23.42 -16.70 12.18
CA ASP A 194 -24.36 -17.67 11.61
C ASP A 194 -23.71 -18.61 10.58
N HIS A 195 -22.45 -18.38 10.22
CA HIS A 195 -21.83 -19.15 9.13
C HIS A 195 -21.33 -20.52 9.61
N PRO A 196 -21.75 -21.64 8.98
CA PRO A 196 -21.49 -23.01 9.48
C PRO A 196 -20.00 -23.41 9.47
N LYS A 197 -19.16 -22.77 8.66
CA LYS A 197 -17.71 -23.03 8.62
C LYS A 197 -16.91 -22.10 9.55
N ILE A 198 -17.56 -21.14 10.23
CA ILE A 198 -16.86 -20.17 11.09
C ILE A 198 -17.09 -20.50 12.56
N GLU A 199 -16.00 -20.58 13.31
CA GLU A 199 -15.99 -20.63 14.78
C GLU A 199 -15.37 -19.35 15.31
N VAL A 200 -15.92 -18.77 16.38
CA VAL A 200 -15.34 -17.57 17.02
C VAL A 200 -14.74 -17.92 18.36
N VAL A 201 -13.48 -17.54 18.53
CA VAL A 201 -12.75 -17.66 19.79
C VAL A 201 -12.62 -16.27 20.42
N TRP A 202 -13.49 -16.00 21.35
CA TRP A 202 -13.56 -14.74 22.08
C TRP A 202 -12.50 -14.60 23.15
N ASN A 203 -12.24 -13.35 23.54
CA ASN A 203 -11.31 -12.98 24.59
C ASN A 203 -9.96 -13.69 24.42
N SER A 204 -9.48 -13.77 23.21
CA SER A 204 -8.26 -14.51 22.87
C SER A 204 -7.42 -13.76 21.86
N GLU A 205 -6.13 -13.91 22.01
CA GLU A 205 -5.13 -13.41 21.07
C GLU A 205 -4.20 -14.53 20.63
N VAL A 206 -3.59 -14.37 19.46
CA VAL A 206 -2.51 -15.24 19.00
C VAL A 206 -1.23 -14.81 19.72
N ALA A 207 -0.75 -15.64 20.63
CA ALA A 207 0.45 -15.39 21.42
C ALA A 207 1.74 -15.94 20.76
N GLY A 208 1.59 -16.86 19.81
CA GLY A 208 2.73 -17.43 19.11
C GLY A 208 2.32 -18.30 17.93
N LEU A 209 3.26 -18.46 17.01
CA LEU A 209 3.17 -19.33 15.83
C LEU A 209 3.98 -20.60 16.08
N ILE A 210 3.49 -21.73 15.63
CA ILE A 210 4.13 -23.04 15.80
C ILE A 210 4.31 -23.64 14.40
N GLY A 211 5.55 -24.03 14.10
CA GLY A 211 5.95 -24.66 12.86
C GLY A 211 7.38 -24.27 12.47
N ALA A 212 8.12 -25.22 11.92
CA ALA A 212 9.52 -25.00 11.52
C ALA A 212 9.62 -24.29 10.16
N GLU A 213 8.97 -24.82 9.13
CA GLU A 213 9.03 -24.28 7.76
C GLU A 213 7.75 -23.55 7.37
N LYS A 214 6.63 -23.95 7.92
CA LYS A 214 5.30 -23.35 7.69
C LYS A 214 4.49 -23.40 8.99
N VAL A 215 3.38 -22.67 9.02
CA VAL A 215 2.44 -22.70 10.15
C VAL A 215 1.82 -24.11 10.27
N GLU A 216 1.88 -24.69 11.48
CA GLU A 216 1.27 -25.97 11.84
C GLU A 216 0.25 -25.81 12.96
N ALA A 217 0.39 -24.81 13.79
CA ALA A 217 -0.54 -24.43 14.84
C ALA A 217 -0.30 -22.98 15.30
N VAL A 218 -1.26 -22.45 16.05
CA VAL A 218 -1.10 -21.20 16.82
C VAL A 218 -1.22 -21.48 18.31
N SER A 219 -0.47 -20.74 19.13
CA SER A 219 -0.72 -20.61 20.56
C SER A 219 -1.70 -19.47 20.77
N LEU A 220 -2.85 -19.79 21.39
CA LEU A 220 -3.85 -18.81 21.78
C LEU A 220 -3.74 -18.56 23.28
N ARG A 221 -3.75 -17.29 23.67
CA ARG A 221 -3.84 -16.86 25.08
C ARG A 221 -5.18 -16.17 25.32
N ASN A 222 -5.90 -16.63 26.34
CA ASN A 222 -7.12 -15.96 26.77
C ASN A 222 -6.78 -14.65 27.48
N THR A 223 -7.34 -13.53 27.01
CA THR A 223 -7.02 -12.18 27.50
C THR A 223 -7.60 -11.86 28.87
N VAL A 224 -8.56 -12.69 29.37
CA VAL A 224 -9.20 -12.52 30.69
C VAL A 224 -8.56 -13.42 31.72
N THR A 225 -8.33 -14.69 31.37
CA THR A 225 -7.86 -15.71 32.34
C THR A 225 -6.36 -15.97 32.26
N GLY A 226 -5.70 -15.54 31.16
CA GLY A 226 -4.31 -15.87 30.88
C GLY A 226 -4.08 -17.32 30.43
N ALA A 227 -5.12 -18.16 30.36
CA ALA A 227 -4.99 -19.55 29.95
C ALA A 227 -4.51 -19.66 28.49
N GLU A 228 -3.56 -20.55 28.26
CA GLU A 228 -3.01 -20.81 26.92
C GLU A 228 -3.51 -22.16 26.38
N ARG A 229 -3.72 -22.21 25.06
CA ARG A 229 -4.03 -23.44 24.34
C ARG A 229 -3.45 -23.43 22.94
N LYS A 230 -3.13 -24.60 22.42
CA LYS A 230 -2.78 -24.77 21.01
C LYS A 230 -4.02 -24.98 20.16
N LEU A 231 -4.02 -24.40 18.96
CA LEU A 231 -5.01 -24.65 17.94
C LEU A 231 -4.27 -25.07 16.66
N PRO A 232 -4.41 -26.33 16.21
CA PRO A 232 -3.82 -26.78 14.96
C PRO A 232 -4.47 -26.06 13.77
N VAL A 233 -3.67 -25.37 12.95
CA VAL A 233 -4.09 -24.65 11.75
C VAL A 233 -2.91 -24.51 10.83
N THR A 234 -3.16 -24.39 9.53
CA THR A 234 -2.12 -24.25 8.51
C THR A 234 -1.97 -22.83 8.01
N GLY A 235 -2.91 -21.95 8.36
CA GLY A 235 -2.88 -20.54 7.93
C GLY A 235 -3.39 -19.59 9.00
N VAL A 236 -2.78 -18.40 9.03
CA VAL A 236 -3.16 -17.28 9.90
C VAL A 236 -3.28 -16.03 9.04
N PHE A 237 -4.49 -15.52 8.92
CA PHE A 237 -4.80 -14.26 8.24
C PHE A 237 -4.93 -13.15 9.28
N VAL A 238 -4.05 -12.15 9.17
CA VAL A 238 -3.96 -11.05 10.14
C VAL A 238 -4.75 -9.85 9.62
N ALA A 239 -5.99 -9.70 10.10
CA ALA A 239 -6.95 -8.68 9.69
C ALA A 239 -7.18 -7.63 10.80
N ILE A 240 -6.09 -7.02 11.30
CA ILE A 240 -6.13 -6.03 12.40
C ILE A 240 -5.93 -4.59 11.92
N GLY A 241 -5.92 -4.37 10.62
CA GLY A 241 -5.83 -3.08 9.97
C GLY A 241 -4.50 -2.81 9.29
N HIS A 242 -4.40 -1.62 8.72
CA HIS A 242 -3.24 -1.12 8.01
C HIS A 242 -2.91 0.26 8.56
N ASP A 243 -1.66 0.66 8.40
CA ASP A 243 -1.18 1.99 8.71
C ASP A 243 -0.69 2.61 7.39
N PRO A 244 -1.39 3.64 6.85
CA PRO A 244 -0.89 4.37 5.69
C PRO A 244 0.44 5.05 6.05
N ARG A 245 1.39 5.03 5.12
CA ARG A 245 2.72 5.63 5.33
C ARG A 245 2.68 7.13 5.06
N SER A 246 1.87 7.83 5.82
CA SER A 246 1.64 9.28 5.67
C SER A 246 2.43 10.15 6.64
N GLU A 247 3.36 9.56 7.42
CA GLU A 247 4.07 10.25 8.51
C GLU A 247 4.80 11.51 8.02
N ILE A 248 5.46 11.42 6.86
CA ILE A 248 6.25 12.53 6.29
C ILE A 248 5.39 13.72 5.83
N VAL A 249 4.10 13.47 5.58
CA VAL A 249 3.14 14.50 5.11
C VAL A 249 2.09 14.85 6.15
N THR A 250 2.22 14.33 7.38
CA THR A 250 1.28 14.59 8.48
C THR A 250 1.22 16.09 8.80
N GLY A 251 0.01 16.65 8.79
CA GLY A 251 -0.22 18.06 9.03
C GLY A 251 0.08 18.98 7.85
N LEU A 252 0.54 18.44 6.72
CA LEU A 252 0.72 19.16 5.45
C LEU A 252 -0.46 18.90 4.51
N VAL A 253 -0.80 17.63 4.27
CA VAL A 253 -1.99 17.25 3.50
C VAL A 253 -3.12 16.80 4.43
N ASP A 254 -4.35 16.92 3.96
CA ASP A 254 -5.51 16.45 4.71
C ASP A 254 -5.53 14.92 4.76
N THR A 255 -5.78 14.36 5.94
CA THR A 255 -5.91 12.92 6.17
C THR A 255 -7.20 12.61 6.91
N ASP A 256 -7.68 11.37 6.78
CA ASP A 256 -8.76 10.87 7.62
C ASP A 256 -8.25 10.49 9.04
N ALA A 257 -9.17 10.00 9.88
CA ALA A 257 -8.86 9.61 11.26
C ALA A 257 -7.91 8.40 11.37
N ASP A 258 -7.79 7.60 10.30
CA ASP A 258 -6.90 6.44 10.21
C ASP A 258 -5.56 6.77 9.54
N GLY A 259 -5.38 8.04 9.10
CA GLY A 259 -4.15 8.56 8.50
C GLY A 259 -4.07 8.42 6.97
N TYR A 260 -5.12 7.97 6.30
CA TYR A 260 -5.16 7.94 4.83
C TYR A 260 -5.26 9.35 4.25
N VAL A 261 -4.46 9.63 3.22
CA VAL A 261 -4.51 10.93 2.53
C VAL A 261 -5.83 11.08 1.79
N LEU A 262 -6.50 12.22 1.99
CA LEU A 262 -7.74 12.56 1.33
C LEU A 262 -7.48 13.14 -0.06
N VAL A 263 -8.25 12.69 -1.05
CA VAL A 263 -8.20 13.17 -2.44
C VAL A 263 -9.59 13.53 -2.96
N GLU A 264 -9.66 14.38 -3.96
CA GLU A 264 -10.90 14.78 -4.64
C GLU A 264 -11.35 13.73 -5.65
N HIS A 265 -12.08 12.70 -5.23
CA HIS A 265 -12.57 11.68 -6.15
C HIS A 265 -13.44 12.25 -7.29
N PRO A 266 -13.24 11.77 -8.54
CA PRO A 266 -12.34 10.69 -8.99
C PRO A 266 -10.89 11.12 -9.28
N SER A 267 -10.55 12.39 -9.06
CA SER A 267 -9.19 12.91 -9.18
C SER A 267 -8.29 12.41 -8.04
N THR A 268 -6.99 12.54 -8.21
CA THR A 268 -5.97 12.23 -7.21
C THR A 268 -5.41 13.46 -6.51
N ARG A 269 -6.03 14.63 -6.73
CA ARG A 269 -5.64 15.91 -6.13
C ARG A 269 -5.86 15.88 -4.62
N THR A 270 -4.86 16.36 -3.89
CA THR A 270 -4.98 16.64 -2.46
C THR A 270 -5.50 18.08 -2.23
N ASN A 271 -5.59 18.51 -0.98
CA ASN A 271 -5.88 19.90 -0.61
C ASN A 271 -4.77 20.89 -1.05
N LEU A 272 -3.57 20.41 -1.42
CA LEU A 272 -2.46 21.24 -1.87
C LEU A 272 -2.34 21.22 -3.40
N ALA A 273 -2.32 22.41 -4.02
CA ALA A 273 -2.14 22.52 -5.47
C ALA A 273 -0.79 21.93 -5.91
N GLY A 274 -0.78 21.09 -6.95
CA GLY A 274 0.41 20.41 -7.44
C GLY A 274 0.85 19.21 -6.62
N VAL A 275 0.05 18.78 -5.63
CA VAL A 275 0.29 17.57 -4.83
C VAL A 275 -0.83 16.57 -5.06
N PHE A 276 -0.46 15.36 -5.45
CA PHE A 276 -1.35 14.26 -5.80
C PHE A 276 -1.04 13.05 -4.94
N ALA A 277 -2.01 12.19 -4.69
CA ALA A 277 -1.79 10.98 -3.91
C ALA A 277 -2.50 9.78 -4.54
N ALA A 278 -1.87 8.59 -4.48
CA ALA A 278 -2.37 7.38 -5.12
C ALA A 278 -1.92 6.09 -4.40
N GLY A 279 -2.55 4.99 -4.77
CA GLY A 279 -2.28 3.66 -4.22
C GLY A 279 -2.84 3.50 -2.81
N ASP A 280 -2.25 2.56 -2.06
CA ASP A 280 -2.73 2.21 -0.72
C ASP A 280 -2.59 3.34 0.32
N LEU A 281 -1.94 4.44 -0.04
CA LEU A 281 -1.88 5.66 0.77
C LEU A 281 -3.25 6.35 0.88
N VAL A 282 -4.11 6.15 -0.13
CA VAL A 282 -5.47 6.73 -0.23
C VAL A 282 -6.56 5.66 -0.23
N ASP A 283 -6.22 4.41 -0.53
CA ASP A 283 -7.17 3.30 -0.66
C ASP A 283 -7.27 2.49 0.63
N HIS A 284 -8.26 2.80 1.44
CA HIS A 284 -8.59 2.03 2.66
C HIS A 284 -9.51 0.82 2.38
N THR A 285 -9.92 0.59 1.12
CA THR A 285 -10.93 -0.41 0.75
C THR A 285 -10.34 -1.63 0.03
N TYR A 286 -9.70 -1.42 -1.10
CA TYR A 286 -9.28 -2.52 -2.00
C TYR A 286 -7.85 -2.99 -1.73
N ARG A 287 -6.89 -2.07 -1.67
CA ARG A 287 -5.46 -2.34 -1.43
C ARG A 287 -4.93 -3.47 -2.32
N GLN A 288 -5.15 -3.32 -3.63
CA GLN A 288 -4.70 -4.27 -4.64
C GLN A 288 -3.65 -3.63 -5.56
N ALA A 289 -2.71 -4.43 -6.06
CA ALA A 289 -1.69 -3.96 -7.00
C ALA A 289 -2.30 -3.29 -8.24
N ILE A 290 -3.40 -3.83 -8.76
CA ILE A 290 -4.08 -3.31 -9.94
C ILE A 290 -4.81 -1.99 -9.66
N THR A 291 -5.45 -1.81 -8.50
CA THR A 291 -6.07 -0.54 -8.12
C THR A 291 -5.02 0.52 -7.85
N ALA A 292 -3.91 0.14 -7.22
CA ALA A 292 -2.77 1.03 -7.00
C ALA A 292 -2.16 1.48 -8.33
N ALA A 293 -1.95 0.57 -9.29
CA ALA A 293 -1.49 0.91 -10.63
C ALA A 293 -2.48 1.85 -11.35
N GLY A 294 -3.79 1.58 -11.24
CA GLY A 294 -4.83 2.42 -11.84
C GLY A 294 -4.83 3.85 -11.29
N THR A 295 -4.73 4.01 -9.97
CA THR A 295 -4.68 5.34 -9.35
C THR A 295 -3.34 6.03 -9.60
N GLY A 296 -2.23 5.29 -9.71
CA GLY A 296 -0.94 5.83 -10.15
C GLY A 296 -0.98 6.41 -11.57
N CYS A 297 -1.68 5.73 -12.50
CA CYS A 297 -1.95 6.27 -13.83
C CYS A 297 -2.75 7.58 -13.76
N ALA A 298 -3.81 7.62 -12.94
CA ALA A 298 -4.62 8.82 -12.78
C ALA A 298 -3.80 9.99 -12.20
N ALA A 299 -2.95 9.73 -11.20
CA ALA A 299 -2.10 10.75 -10.58
C ALA A 299 -1.10 11.37 -11.57
N ALA A 300 -0.51 10.54 -12.43
CA ALA A 300 0.38 11.05 -13.49
C ALA A 300 -0.35 11.95 -14.48
N GLN A 301 -1.58 11.60 -14.87
CA GLN A 301 -2.40 12.42 -15.77
C GLN A 301 -2.84 13.73 -15.10
N ASP A 302 -3.27 13.68 -13.84
CA ASP A 302 -3.61 14.88 -13.08
C ASP A 302 -2.42 15.82 -12.93
N ALA A 303 -1.22 15.27 -12.64
CA ALA A 303 0.02 16.04 -12.56
C ALA A 303 0.39 16.67 -13.92
N GLN A 304 0.27 15.91 -15.02
CA GLN A 304 0.51 16.41 -16.37
C GLN A 304 -0.42 17.59 -16.72
N HIS A 305 -1.72 17.45 -16.45
CA HIS A 305 -2.68 18.52 -16.70
C HIS A 305 -2.40 19.76 -15.85
N TYR A 306 -2.02 19.56 -14.59
CA TYR A 306 -1.63 20.66 -13.71
C TYR A 306 -0.41 21.42 -14.24
N LEU A 307 0.66 20.70 -14.62
CA LEU A 307 1.87 21.29 -15.14
C LEU A 307 1.63 22.04 -16.47
N ALA A 308 0.84 21.46 -17.38
CA ALA A 308 0.45 22.10 -18.62
C ALA A 308 -0.32 23.41 -18.39
N ALA A 309 -1.25 23.41 -17.43
CA ALA A 309 -1.99 24.64 -17.08
C ALA A 309 -1.08 25.73 -16.47
N LEU A 310 -0.04 25.34 -15.72
CA LEU A 310 0.96 26.30 -15.22
C LEU A 310 1.76 26.91 -16.36
N ASP A 311 2.14 26.12 -17.39
CA ASP A 311 2.88 26.61 -18.54
C ASP A 311 2.05 27.55 -19.40
N GLU A 312 0.76 27.26 -19.57
CA GLU A 312 -0.17 28.15 -20.28
C GLU A 312 -0.42 29.48 -19.52
N ALA A 313 -0.44 29.44 -18.18
CA ALA A 313 -0.64 30.61 -17.34
C ALA A 313 0.62 31.47 -17.19
N ALA A 314 1.81 30.92 -17.46
CA ALA A 314 3.05 31.69 -17.47
C ALA A 314 2.98 32.71 -18.60
N PRO A 315 3.17 34.05 -18.35
CA PRO A 315 3.16 35.03 -19.41
C PRO A 315 4.24 34.66 -20.40
N ALA A 316 3.88 34.61 -21.70
CA ALA A 316 4.85 34.49 -22.78
C ALA A 316 5.88 35.58 -22.57
N LEU A 317 7.09 35.25 -22.15
CA LEU A 317 8.23 36.15 -22.15
C LEU A 317 8.38 36.59 -23.58
N THR A 318 7.89 37.79 -23.86
CA THR A 318 7.92 38.43 -25.16
C THR A 318 9.33 38.39 -25.68
N ALA A 319 9.53 37.62 -26.75
CA ALA A 319 10.60 37.87 -27.71
C ALA A 319 10.31 39.23 -28.39
N THR A 320 10.56 40.32 -27.69
CA THR A 320 10.60 41.66 -28.25
C THR A 320 11.80 42.35 -27.64
N GLU A 321 12.86 42.32 -28.41
CA GLU A 321 13.80 43.41 -28.63
C GLU A 321 15.10 42.91 -29.30
N GLU A 322 15.02 42.57 -30.56
CA GLU A 322 16.18 42.69 -31.48
C GLU A 322 15.69 42.98 -32.91
N VAL A 323 15.07 44.15 -33.07
CA VAL A 323 15.04 44.79 -34.39
C VAL A 323 15.20 46.28 -34.14
N PHE A 324 16.32 46.81 -34.55
CA PHE A 324 16.78 48.19 -34.71
C PHE A 324 18.03 48.53 -33.85
N ALA A 325 19.19 48.24 -34.43
CA ALA A 325 20.27 49.18 -34.59
C ALA A 325 21.23 48.70 -35.69
#